data_57ec9dad15f82eb35cbb1fec51a21547
#
_entry.id   57ec9dad15f82eb35cbb1fec51a21547
#
_cell.length_a   1.000
_cell.length_b   1.000
_cell.length_c   1.000
_cell.angle_alpha   90.00
_cell.angle_beta   90.00
_cell.angle_gamma   90.00
#
_symmetry.space_group_name_H-M   'P 1'
#
loop_
_entity.id
_entity.type
_entity.pdbx_description
1 polymer ?
#
loop_
_entity_poly.entity_id
_entity_poly.type
_entity_poly.pdbx_seq_one_letter_code
_entity_poly.pdbx_strand_id
1 'polypeptide(L)'
;FFKSRLVGLEHIPSHDTFNRFFSIFDPKGFELIFRNWVKEIIGEVKGIVAIDGKLMRGSSKCDSEHTLGKDDFRMWIVSAWSSDNNISLAQEKVGDKTNEITVVPKLLSAIDLNDTIVTIDAMGCQTSITKKIREGNGDYIIALKENQKTSYDFAKNIIAENIYRDYQGIVAKYTSFDRGHGRLEERKCIVVSYGSITQKMFKNKFEGLKSIVGILSRRTIVSTGETSEEIRYYVTSLGNEKPEEIANAIRKHWGIENNLHWQLDFTFREDESRKVKNAARNFSTITKIALSILKKDKTVKGSLNLKRMKAGWDENYLSKLLEANAF
;
A
#
# COMPACT_ATOMS: atom_id res chain seq x y z
N PHE A 1 -30.63 -1.23 17.05
CA PHE A 1 -29.92 -0.55 15.95
C PHE A 1 -30.29 -1.17 14.59
N PHE A 2 -30.03 -2.46 14.36
CA PHE A 2 -30.28 -3.09 13.05
C PHE A 2 -31.76 -3.05 12.64
N LYS A 3 -32.69 -3.32 13.56
CA LYS A 3 -34.15 -3.27 13.26
C LYS A 3 -34.65 -1.89 12.85
N SER A 4 -34.03 -0.81 13.34
CA SER A 4 -34.44 0.56 12.98
C SER A 4 -33.81 1.08 11.69
N ARG A 5 -32.74 0.46 11.21
CA ARG A 5 -31.96 0.94 10.05
C ARG A 5 -32.08 0.05 8.80
N LEU A 6 -32.42 -1.22 8.97
CA LEU A 6 -32.60 -2.16 7.85
C LEU A 6 -34.10 -2.30 7.55
N VAL A 7 -34.57 -1.46 6.65
CA VAL A 7 -35.96 -1.51 6.18
C VAL A 7 -36.22 -2.85 5.50
N GLY A 8 -37.25 -3.60 5.96
CA GLY A 8 -37.66 -4.86 5.37
C GLY A 8 -37.02 -6.11 5.97
N LEU A 9 -36.18 -6.02 7.00
CA LEU A 9 -35.67 -7.17 7.72
C LEU A 9 -36.43 -7.39 9.03
N GLU A 10 -37.17 -8.48 9.14
CA GLU A 10 -37.87 -8.88 10.37
C GLU A 10 -36.90 -9.35 11.47
N HIS A 11 -35.79 -9.98 11.05
CA HIS A 11 -34.78 -10.52 11.94
C HIS A 11 -33.36 -10.16 11.49
N ILE A 12 -32.43 -10.02 12.45
CA ILE A 12 -31.00 -9.91 12.17
C ILE A 12 -30.51 -11.23 11.59
N PRO A 13 -29.91 -11.23 10.38
CA PRO A 13 -29.38 -12.46 9.81
C PRO A 13 -28.32 -13.10 10.69
N SER A 14 -28.27 -14.44 10.73
CA SER A 14 -27.25 -15.17 11.45
C SER A 14 -25.86 -14.93 10.84
N HIS A 15 -24.83 -15.21 11.61
CA HIS A 15 -23.43 -15.18 11.15
C HIS A 15 -23.23 -16.05 9.89
N ASP A 16 -23.86 -17.22 9.83
CA ASP A 16 -23.79 -18.12 8.69
C ASP A 16 -24.51 -17.56 7.45
N THR A 17 -25.61 -16.84 7.65
CA THR A 17 -26.34 -16.18 6.57
C THR A 17 -25.46 -15.11 5.91
N PHE A 18 -24.76 -14.28 6.71
CA PHE A 18 -23.80 -13.33 6.18
C PHE A 18 -22.66 -14.02 5.43
N ASN A 19 -22.11 -15.11 5.98
CA ASN A 19 -21.03 -15.84 5.31
C ASN A 19 -21.48 -16.44 3.97
N ARG A 20 -22.67 -17.04 3.92
CA ARG A 20 -23.26 -17.56 2.64
C ARG A 20 -23.48 -16.43 1.64
N PHE A 21 -24.11 -15.32 2.06
CA PHE A 21 -24.32 -14.16 1.18
C PHE A 21 -23.01 -13.68 0.56
N PHE A 22 -21.99 -13.40 1.37
CA PHE A 22 -20.71 -12.92 0.86
C PHE A 22 -19.90 -13.98 0.09
N SER A 23 -20.24 -15.26 0.22
CA SER A 23 -19.65 -16.32 -0.61
C SER A 23 -20.17 -16.33 -2.04
N ILE A 24 -21.40 -15.86 -2.28
CA ILE A 24 -22.03 -15.80 -3.60
C ILE A 24 -22.02 -14.39 -4.21
N PHE A 25 -21.91 -13.35 -3.38
CA PHE A 25 -21.90 -11.95 -3.82
C PHE A 25 -20.70 -11.67 -4.74
N ASP A 26 -20.93 -10.98 -5.86
CA ASP A 26 -19.87 -10.68 -6.83
C ASP A 26 -18.82 -9.70 -6.24
N PRO A 27 -17.58 -10.14 -6.05
CA PRO A 27 -16.56 -9.28 -5.48
C PRO A 27 -16.19 -8.09 -6.38
N LYS A 28 -16.28 -8.24 -7.71
CA LYS A 28 -15.91 -7.16 -8.64
C LYS A 28 -16.94 -6.04 -8.57
N GLY A 29 -18.22 -6.38 -8.57
CA GLY A 29 -19.30 -5.41 -8.36
C GLY A 29 -19.18 -4.72 -7.02
N PHE A 30 -18.85 -5.46 -5.96
CA PHE A 30 -18.65 -4.87 -4.63
C PHE A 30 -17.44 -3.92 -4.56
N GLU A 31 -16.34 -4.29 -5.17
CA GLU A 31 -15.15 -3.42 -5.24
C GLU A 31 -15.41 -2.16 -6.08
N LEU A 32 -16.27 -2.23 -7.10
CA LEU A 32 -16.70 -1.04 -7.84
C LEU A 32 -17.49 -0.08 -6.94
N ILE A 33 -18.45 -0.60 -6.17
CA ILE A 33 -19.19 0.19 -5.17
C ILE A 33 -18.21 0.82 -4.16
N PHE A 34 -17.26 0.04 -3.66
CA PHE A 34 -16.23 0.53 -2.74
C PHE A 34 -15.43 1.70 -3.34
N ARG A 35 -14.96 1.58 -4.58
CA ARG A 35 -14.21 2.65 -5.26
C ARG A 35 -15.04 3.91 -5.45
N ASN A 36 -16.32 3.79 -5.81
CA ASN A 36 -17.21 4.93 -5.94
C ASN A 36 -17.38 5.64 -4.60
N TRP A 37 -17.62 4.89 -3.53
CA TRP A 37 -17.71 5.41 -2.17
C TRP A 37 -16.40 6.12 -1.74
N VAL A 38 -15.23 5.56 -2.05
CA VAL A 38 -13.94 6.23 -1.77
C VAL A 38 -13.85 7.56 -2.52
N LYS A 39 -14.22 7.56 -3.82
CA LYS A 39 -14.20 8.77 -4.65
C LYS A 39 -15.12 9.87 -4.10
N GLU A 40 -16.30 9.53 -3.58
CA GLU A 40 -17.21 10.48 -2.94
C GLU A 40 -16.61 11.06 -1.65
N ILE A 41 -15.90 10.25 -0.87
CA ILE A 41 -15.32 10.68 0.41
C ILE A 41 -14.10 11.59 0.24
N ILE A 42 -13.20 11.31 -0.70
CA ILE A 42 -11.92 12.03 -0.82
C ILE A 42 -11.83 12.92 -2.06
N GLY A 43 -12.78 12.80 -2.99
CA GLY A 43 -12.72 13.49 -4.28
C GLY A 43 -11.58 12.99 -5.15
N GLU A 44 -10.76 13.90 -5.66
CA GLU A 44 -9.57 13.56 -6.45
C GLU A 44 -8.48 12.95 -5.57
N VAL A 45 -7.85 11.88 -6.07
CA VAL A 45 -6.68 11.30 -5.42
C VAL A 45 -5.47 12.15 -5.75
N LYS A 46 -4.79 12.67 -4.73
CA LYS A 46 -3.54 13.43 -4.89
C LYS A 46 -2.47 12.91 -3.94
N GLY A 47 -1.22 13.24 -4.24
CA GLY A 47 -0.09 12.86 -3.41
C GLY A 47 0.34 11.40 -3.59
N ILE A 48 0.62 10.69 -2.50
CA ILE A 48 1.32 9.41 -2.57
C ILE A 48 0.32 8.24 -2.53
N VAL A 49 0.41 7.39 -3.56
CA VAL A 49 -0.31 6.13 -3.67
C VAL A 49 0.68 4.97 -3.50
N ALA A 50 0.64 4.30 -2.37
CA ALA A 50 1.44 3.11 -2.11
C ALA A 50 0.72 1.86 -2.61
N ILE A 51 1.44 0.98 -3.32
CA ILE A 51 0.93 -0.31 -3.79
C ILE A 51 1.74 -1.42 -3.14
N ASP A 52 1.07 -2.36 -2.52
CA ASP A 52 1.68 -3.51 -1.88
C ASP A 52 0.71 -4.69 -1.79
N GLY A 53 1.27 -5.90 -1.76
CA GLY A 53 0.55 -7.15 -1.68
C GLY A 53 0.53 -7.74 -0.28
N LYS A 54 -0.61 -8.31 0.11
CA LYS A 54 -0.79 -9.01 1.39
C LYS A 54 -1.35 -10.40 1.18
N LEU A 55 -0.70 -11.38 1.82
CA LEU A 55 -1.18 -12.75 1.92
C LEU A 55 -2.21 -12.84 3.06
N MET A 56 -3.44 -13.26 2.75
CA MET A 56 -4.47 -13.58 3.75
C MET A 56 -4.28 -15.01 4.26
N ARG A 57 -3.55 -15.18 5.34
CA ARG A 57 -3.12 -16.51 5.85
C ARG A 57 -4.28 -17.43 6.22
N GLY A 58 -5.38 -16.89 6.75
CA GLY A 58 -6.56 -17.67 7.13
C GLY A 58 -7.46 -18.09 5.96
N SER A 59 -7.22 -17.65 4.74
CA SER A 59 -8.08 -17.89 3.57
C SER A 59 -7.78 -19.21 2.83
N SER A 60 -7.09 -20.16 3.45
CA SER A 60 -6.82 -21.46 2.84
C SER A 60 -8.10 -22.18 2.45
N LYS A 61 -8.13 -22.84 1.27
CA LYS A 61 -9.21 -23.76 0.94
C LYS A 61 -9.19 -24.92 1.93
N CYS A 62 -10.19 -25.02 2.77
CA CYS A 62 -10.52 -26.25 3.44
C CYS A 62 -11.31 -27.10 2.43
N ASP A 63 -10.64 -27.83 1.54
CA ASP A 63 -11.27 -28.93 0.86
C ASP A 63 -11.44 -30.06 1.87
N SER A 64 -12.66 -30.57 1.97
CA SER A 64 -13.12 -31.62 2.89
C SER A 64 -12.47 -33.00 2.65
N GLU A 65 -11.44 -33.08 1.82
CA GLU A 65 -10.62 -34.27 1.60
C GLU A 65 -9.18 -33.98 2.03
N HIS A 66 -8.77 -34.69 3.05
CA HIS A 66 -7.46 -34.71 3.68
C HIS A 66 -6.31 -35.01 2.70
N THR A 67 -5.94 -34.08 1.88
CA THR A 67 -4.65 -34.07 1.22
C THR A 67 -3.98 -32.74 1.53
N LEU A 68 -3.11 -32.77 2.55
CA LEU A 68 -2.04 -31.82 2.77
C LEU A 68 -1.06 -31.88 1.58
N GLY A 69 -1.55 -31.55 0.40
CA GLY A 69 -0.75 -31.32 -0.80
C GLY A 69 -0.21 -29.89 -0.75
N LYS A 70 1.04 -29.74 -1.16
CA LYS A 70 1.88 -28.53 -1.10
C LYS A 70 1.37 -27.28 -1.83
N ASP A 71 0.14 -27.21 -2.30
CA ASP A 71 -0.45 -26.04 -2.95
C ASP A 71 -1.39 -25.33 -1.99
N ASP A 72 -0.77 -24.53 -1.14
CA ASP A 72 -1.42 -23.65 -0.18
C ASP A 72 -2.09 -22.48 -0.93
N PHE A 73 -3.33 -22.66 -1.38
CA PHE A 73 -4.14 -21.67 -2.10
C PHE A 73 -4.61 -20.54 -1.19
N ARG A 74 -3.68 -19.89 -0.52
CA ARG A 74 -3.98 -18.68 0.23
C ARG A 74 -4.28 -17.54 -0.71
N MET A 75 -5.25 -16.71 -0.33
CA MET A 75 -5.59 -15.54 -1.13
C MET A 75 -4.53 -14.44 -0.97
N TRP A 76 -3.99 -14.01 -2.09
CA TRP A 76 -3.09 -12.87 -2.16
C TRP A 76 -3.85 -11.65 -2.72
N ILE A 77 -3.81 -10.53 -2.03
CA ILE A 77 -4.50 -9.29 -2.44
C ILE A 77 -3.47 -8.18 -2.55
N VAL A 78 -3.44 -7.52 -3.71
CA VAL A 78 -2.70 -6.27 -3.92
C VAL A 78 -3.64 -5.11 -3.64
N SER A 79 -3.21 -4.16 -2.82
CA SER A 79 -3.97 -2.99 -2.41
C SER A 79 -3.28 -1.71 -2.87
N ALA A 80 -4.07 -0.69 -3.19
CA ALA A 80 -3.62 0.68 -3.38
C ALA A 80 -4.07 1.52 -2.19
N TRP A 81 -3.15 2.27 -1.61
CA TRP A 81 -3.32 3.05 -0.40
C TRP A 81 -2.94 4.51 -0.61
N SER A 82 -3.86 5.44 -0.36
CA SER A 82 -3.53 6.86 -0.30
C SER A 82 -2.90 7.17 1.06
N SER A 83 -1.61 7.47 1.04
CA SER A 83 -0.86 7.76 2.27
C SER A 83 -1.28 9.10 2.90
N ASP A 84 -1.69 10.06 2.08
CA ASP A 84 -2.09 11.39 2.55
C ASP A 84 -3.53 11.40 3.09
N ASN A 85 -4.44 10.62 2.49
CA ASN A 85 -5.82 10.49 2.97
C ASN A 85 -6.00 9.36 4.00
N ASN A 86 -5.00 8.51 4.19
CA ASN A 86 -5.07 7.33 5.07
C ASN A 86 -6.24 6.39 4.76
N ILE A 87 -6.49 6.14 3.47
CA ILE A 87 -7.61 5.31 2.98
C ILE A 87 -7.13 4.32 1.91
N SER A 88 -7.71 3.13 1.87
CA SER A 88 -7.54 2.19 0.77
C SER A 88 -8.36 2.65 -0.43
N LEU A 89 -7.72 2.77 -1.61
CA LEU A 89 -8.36 3.24 -2.84
C LEU A 89 -9.00 2.11 -3.64
N ALA A 90 -8.31 0.99 -3.72
CA ALA A 90 -8.71 -0.17 -4.50
C ALA A 90 -7.96 -1.41 -4.04
N GLN A 91 -8.45 -2.58 -4.45
CA GLN A 91 -7.75 -3.86 -4.28
C GLN A 91 -7.97 -4.76 -5.49
N GLU A 92 -7.05 -5.70 -5.71
CA GLU A 92 -7.20 -6.77 -6.69
C GLU A 92 -6.67 -8.09 -6.12
N LYS A 93 -7.40 -9.19 -6.38
CA LYS A 93 -6.95 -10.55 -6.06
C LYS A 93 -5.93 -11.01 -7.08
N VAL A 94 -4.80 -11.54 -6.63
CA VAL A 94 -3.84 -12.26 -7.48
C VAL A 94 -4.45 -13.60 -7.88
N GLY A 95 -4.39 -13.93 -9.14
CA GLY A 95 -4.90 -15.22 -9.66
C GLY A 95 -4.06 -16.40 -9.17
N ASP A 96 -4.69 -17.57 -9.06
CA ASP A 96 -4.09 -18.77 -8.47
C ASP A 96 -2.80 -19.26 -9.18
N LYS A 97 -2.59 -18.88 -10.44
CA LYS A 97 -1.39 -19.22 -11.24
C LYS A 97 -0.60 -18.00 -11.71
N THR A 98 -0.82 -16.84 -11.09
CA THR A 98 -0.19 -15.58 -11.46
C THR A 98 0.52 -14.97 -10.26
N ASN A 99 1.27 -13.90 -10.49
CA ASN A 99 1.93 -13.13 -9.45
C ASN A 99 1.36 -11.70 -9.38
N GLU A 100 1.76 -10.94 -8.39
CA GLU A 100 1.35 -9.55 -8.17
C GLU A 100 1.60 -8.66 -9.39
N ILE A 101 2.67 -8.91 -10.15
CA ILE A 101 3.05 -8.14 -11.34
C ILE A 101 1.90 -8.06 -12.35
N THR A 102 1.11 -9.15 -12.48
CA THR A 102 0.03 -9.22 -13.47
C THR A 102 -1.21 -8.43 -13.08
N VAL A 103 -1.43 -8.19 -11.79
CA VAL A 103 -2.63 -7.49 -11.29
C VAL A 103 -2.40 -6.01 -11.03
N VAL A 104 -1.15 -5.58 -10.78
CA VAL A 104 -0.81 -4.17 -10.57
C VAL A 104 -1.30 -3.27 -11.72
N PRO A 105 -1.12 -3.58 -13.02
CA PRO A 105 -1.64 -2.74 -14.10
C PRO A 105 -3.18 -2.60 -14.08
N LYS A 106 -3.90 -3.65 -13.67
CA LYS A 106 -5.38 -3.60 -13.53
C LYS A 106 -5.77 -2.69 -12.37
N LEU A 107 -5.08 -2.82 -11.24
CA LEU A 107 -5.29 -1.99 -10.06
C LEU A 107 -5.06 -0.51 -10.39
N LEU A 108 -3.95 -0.19 -11.09
CA LEU A 108 -3.64 1.17 -11.55
C LEU A 108 -4.71 1.73 -12.50
N SER A 109 -5.29 0.89 -13.37
CA SER A 109 -6.38 1.32 -14.26
C SER A 109 -7.69 1.65 -13.53
N ALA A 110 -7.83 1.23 -12.27
CA ALA A 110 -9.02 1.45 -11.46
C ALA A 110 -8.94 2.74 -10.60
N ILE A 111 -7.83 3.47 -10.69
CA ILE A 111 -7.52 4.65 -9.87
C ILE A 111 -7.18 5.81 -10.82
N ASP A 112 -7.61 7.01 -10.46
CA ASP A 112 -7.10 8.22 -11.11
C ASP A 112 -5.67 8.47 -10.60
N LEU A 113 -4.72 8.49 -11.52
CA LEU A 113 -3.29 8.67 -11.22
C LEU A 113 -2.79 10.08 -11.49
N ASN A 114 -3.65 10.96 -11.99
CA ASN A 114 -3.25 12.34 -12.28
C ASN A 114 -2.71 13.02 -11.01
N ASP A 115 -1.57 13.69 -11.13
CA ASP A 115 -0.88 14.38 -10.03
C ASP A 115 -0.56 13.47 -8.81
N THR A 116 -0.40 12.16 -9.02
CA THR A 116 0.00 11.23 -7.95
C THR A 116 1.43 10.75 -8.10
N ILE A 117 2.03 10.32 -6.98
CA ILE A 117 3.31 9.60 -6.95
C ILE A 117 3.01 8.17 -6.50
N VAL A 118 3.11 7.23 -7.42
CA VAL A 118 2.92 5.81 -7.13
C VAL A 118 4.22 5.21 -6.59
N THR A 119 4.16 4.62 -5.41
CA THR A 119 5.29 3.93 -4.80
C THR A 119 5.03 2.44 -4.75
N ILE A 120 5.98 1.63 -5.23
CA ILE A 120 5.88 0.18 -5.31
C ILE A 120 7.22 -0.43 -4.89
N ASP A 121 7.16 -1.62 -4.28
CA ASP A 121 8.34 -2.39 -3.96
C ASP A 121 9.03 -2.96 -5.22
N ALA A 122 10.13 -3.70 -5.02
CA ALA A 122 10.96 -4.19 -6.13
C ALA A 122 10.25 -5.21 -7.04
N MET A 123 9.15 -5.83 -6.61
CA MET A 123 8.35 -6.69 -7.50
C MET A 123 7.65 -5.89 -8.60
N GLY A 124 7.24 -4.67 -8.30
CA GLY A 124 6.66 -3.73 -9.27
C GLY A 124 7.66 -3.10 -10.26
N CYS A 125 8.93 -3.49 -10.24
CA CYS A 125 9.96 -2.96 -11.12
C CYS A 125 9.85 -3.51 -12.56
N GLN A 126 8.76 -3.17 -13.25
CA GLN A 126 8.41 -3.68 -14.58
C GLN A 126 8.08 -2.53 -15.55
N THR A 127 8.46 -2.71 -16.82
CA THR A 127 8.21 -1.73 -17.89
C THR A 127 6.71 -1.44 -18.07
N SER A 128 5.87 -2.46 -18.02
CA SER A 128 4.42 -2.31 -18.16
C SER A 128 3.79 -1.48 -17.04
N ILE A 129 4.35 -1.55 -15.84
CA ILE A 129 3.86 -0.80 -14.67
C ILE A 129 4.26 0.66 -14.78
N THR A 130 5.54 0.97 -15.08
CA THR A 130 5.98 2.37 -15.28
C THR A 130 5.25 3.05 -16.43
N LYS A 131 5.04 2.33 -17.53
CA LYS A 131 4.27 2.81 -18.67
C LYS A 131 2.83 3.14 -18.25
N LYS A 132 2.17 2.23 -17.53
CA LYS A 132 0.79 2.43 -17.09
C LYS A 132 0.63 3.64 -16.17
N ILE A 133 1.59 3.86 -15.26
CA ILE A 133 1.59 5.02 -14.37
C ILE A 133 1.74 6.32 -15.18
N ARG A 134 2.67 6.35 -16.12
CA ARG A 134 2.92 7.54 -16.96
C ARG A 134 1.78 7.83 -17.93
N GLU A 135 1.10 6.81 -18.48
CA GLU A 135 -0.11 6.98 -19.27
C GLU A 135 -1.25 7.62 -18.47
N GLY A 136 -1.29 7.41 -17.15
CA GLY A 136 -2.24 8.04 -16.24
C GLY A 136 -1.80 9.41 -15.69
N ASN A 137 -0.75 10.05 -16.26
CA ASN A 137 -0.15 11.29 -15.78
C ASN A 137 0.37 11.24 -14.33
N GLY A 138 0.58 10.05 -13.78
CA GLY A 138 1.20 9.86 -12.47
C GLY A 138 2.71 9.78 -12.57
N ASP A 139 3.40 10.08 -11.48
CA ASP A 139 4.82 9.80 -11.30
C ASP A 139 5.03 8.52 -10.49
N TYR A 140 6.22 7.95 -10.54
CA TYR A 140 6.54 6.74 -9.80
C TYR A 140 7.86 6.81 -9.03
N ILE A 141 7.94 6.05 -7.95
CA ILE A 141 9.18 5.69 -7.24
C ILE A 141 9.13 4.20 -6.98
N ILE A 142 10.00 3.43 -7.63
CA ILE A 142 10.00 1.96 -7.57
C ILE A 142 11.34 1.48 -7.01
N ALA A 143 11.29 0.60 -6.01
CA ALA A 143 12.48 0.04 -5.41
C ALA A 143 13.21 -0.91 -6.38
N LEU A 144 14.54 -0.91 -6.31
CA LEU A 144 15.40 -1.86 -6.99
C LEU A 144 15.99 -2.83 -5.97
N LYS A 145 15.92 -4.12 -6.27
CA LYS A 145 16.56 -5.21 -5.51
C LYS A 145 17.23 -6.20 -6.47
N GLU A 146 17.82 -7.24 -5.92
CA GLU A 146 18.58 -8.26 -6.68
C GLU A 146 17.74 -9.07 -7.67
N ASN A 147 16.40 -9.06 -7.57
CA ASN A 147 15.51 -9.61 -8.59
C ASN A 147 15.65 -8.92 -9.96
N GLN A 148 16.23 -7.72 -9.97
CA GLN A 148 16.59 -6.93 -11.15
C GLN A 148 18.11 -6.63 -11.14
N LYS A 149 18.92 -7.68 -10.98
CA LYS A 149 20.36 -7.59 -10.67
C LYS A 149 21.11 -6.54 -11.48
N THR A 150 21.02 -6.57 -12.82
CA THR A 150 21.72 -5.62 -13.68
C THR A 150 21.32 -4.17 -13.38
N SER A 151 20.04 -3.91 -13.12
CA SER A 151 19.54 -2.56 -12.78
C SER A 151 19.97 -2.13 -11.39
N TYR A 152 19.96 -3.07 -10.47
CA TYR A 152 20.38 -2.88 -9.09
C TYR A 152 21.88 -2.54 -9.02
N ASP A 153 22.75 -3.34 -9.66
CA ASP A 153 24.20 -3.14 -9.68
C ASP A 153 24.56 -1.80 -10.34
N PHE A 154 23.86 -1.44 -11.42
CA PHE A 154 24.05 -0.15 -12.06
C PHE A 154 23.68 1.02 -11.13
N ALA A 155 22.52 0.97 -10.49
CA ALA A 155 22.09 2.01 -9.55
C ALA A 155 23.05 2.09 -8.34
N LYS A 156 23.50 0.95 -7.83
CA LYS A 156 24.49 0.85 -6.75
C LYS A 156 25.79 1.56 -7.12
N ASN A 157 26.34 1.31 -8.30
CA ASN A 157 27.59 1.94 -8.77
C ASN A 157 27.41 3.44 -8.93
N ILE A 158 26.34 3.89 -9.58
CA ILE A 158 26.06 5.32 -9.77
C ILE A 158 25.92 6.06 -8.43
N ILE A 159 25.21 5.47 -7.46
CA ILE A 159 25.07 6.09 -6.13
C ILE A 159 26.40 6.09 -5.38
N ALA A 160 27.18 4.99 -5.41
CA ALA A 160 28.49 4.91 -4.75
C ALA A 160 29.46 5.96 -5.32
N GLU A 161 29.48 6.16 -6.63
CA GLU A 161 30.31 7.18 -7.30
C GLU A 161 29.94 8.61 -6.92
N ASN A 162 28.64 8.85 -6.61
CA ASN A 162 28.10 10.18 -6.39
C ASN A 162 27.79 10.51 -4.93
N ILE A 163 27.99 9.57 -3.99
CA ILE A 163 27.67 9.76 -2.56
C ILE A 163 28.46 10.92 -1.93
N TYR A 164 29.69 11.14 -2.37
CA TYR A 164 30.60 12.19 -1.89
C TYR A 164 30.69 13.38 -2.83
N ARG A 165 30.04 13.35 -3.99
CA ARG A 165 30.08 14.40 -4.99
C ARG A 165 28.89 15.34 -4.85
N ASP A 166 29.14 16.64 -4.88
CA ASP A 166 28.12 17.68 -4.84
C ASP A 166 28.11 18.46 -6.16
N TYR A 167 27.85 17.76 -7.27
CA TYR A 167 27.69 18.40 -8.58
C TYR A 167 26.30 19.01 -8.67
N GLN A 168 26.24 20.35 -8.65
CA GLN A 168 24.99 21.08 -8.88
C GLN A 168 24.35 20.69 -10.20
N GLY A 169 23.05 20.45 -10.19
CA GLY A 169 22.26 20.05 -11.35
C GLY A 169 22.35 18.56 -11.73
N ILE A 170 23.32 17.80 -11.19
CA ILE A 170 23.48 16.36 -11.45
C ILE A 170 23.09 15.54 -10.22
N VAL A 171 23.55 15.95 -9.06
CA VAL A 171 23.31 15.28 -7.77
C VAL A 171 22.61 16.23 -6.82
N ALA A 172 21.52 15.78 -6.24
CA ALA A 172 20.85 16.50 -5.16
C ALA A 172 20.75 15.60 -3.93
N LYS A 173 20.77 16.22 -2.75
CA LYS A 173 20.74 15.50 -1.47
C LYS A 173 19.73 16.13 -0.52
N TYR A 174 19.11 15.27 0.29
CA TYR A 174 18.27 15.67 1.41
C TYR A 174 18.54 14.75 2.59
N THR A 175 18.63 15.31 3.79
CA THR A 175 18.86 14.53 5.02
C THR A 175 17.75 14.79 6.00
N SER A 176 17.21 13.74 6.58
CA SER A 176 16.23 13.80 7.65
C SER A 176 16.69 13.02 8.88
N PHE A 177 16.23 13.48 10.05
CA PHE A 177 16.52 12.87 11.34
C PHE A 177 15.22 12.56 12.06
N ASP A 178 15.11 11.34 12.57
CA ASP A 178 13.99 10.90 13.39
C ASP A 178 14.49 10.38 14.74
N ARG A 179 13.74 10.64 15.79
CA ARG A 179 13.97 10.06 17.12
C ARG A 179 12.67 9.45 17.63
N GLY A 180 12.68 8.17 17.91
CA GLY A 180 11.51 7.47 18.43
C GLY A 180 11.82 6.04 18.86
N HIS A 181 11.02 5.48 19.74
CA HIS A 181 11.13 4.08 20.18
C HIS A 181 12.54 3.66 20.60
N GLY A 182 13.29 4.54 21.29
CA GLY A 182 14.65 4.27 21.74
C GLY A 182 15.70 4.26 20.62
N ARG A 183 15.42 4.84 19.46
CA ARG A 183 16.32 4.86 18.29
C ARG A 183 16.49 6.27 17.75
N LEU A 184 17.69 6.52 17.20
CA LEU A 184 17.99 7.66 16.36
C LEU A 184 18.12 7.15 14.92
N GLU A 185 17.46 7.78 14.00
CA GLU A 185 17.53 7.42 12.59
C GLU A 185 17.91 8.65 11.76
N GLU A 186 19.02 8.55 11.06
CA GLU A 186 19.44 9.48 10.02
C GLU A 186 19.17 8.84 8.65
N ARG A 187 18.51 9.58 7.75
CA ARG A 187 18.29 9.15 6.37
C ARG A 187 18.81 10.19 5.41
N LYS A 188 19.73 9.79 4.57
CA LYS A 188 20.27 10.64 3.50
C LYS A 188 19.74 10.14 2.17
N CYS A 189 18.94 10.96 1.49
CA CYS A 189 18.46 10.76 0.13
C CYS A 189 19.46 11.38 -0.83
N ILE A 190 19.94 10.59 -1.77
CA ILE A 190 20.86 10.98 -2.83
C ILE A 190 20.14 10.75 -4.15
N VAL A 191 19.93 11.80 -4.93
CA VAL A 191 19.21 11.75 -6.20
C VAL A 191 20.15 12.15 -7.32
N VAL A 192 20.38 11.24 -8.27
CA VAL A 192 21.27 11.46 -9.42
C VAL A 192 20.41 11.56 -10.67
N SER A 193 20.57 12.67 -11.41
CA SER A 193 19.87 12.87 -12.69
C SER A 193 20.29 11.81 -13.72
N TYR A 194 19.32 11.00 -14.18
CA TYR A 194 19.57 9.99 -15.23
C TYR A 194 19.95 10.64 -16.57
N GLY A 195 19.44 11.85 -16.87
CA GLY A 195 19.81 12.63 -18.04
C GLY A 195 21.29 12.92 -18.14
N SER A 196 21.96 13.09 -17.00
CA SER A 196 23.38 13.42 -16.88
C SER A 196 24.31 12.22 -16.89
N ILE A 197 23.78 10.99 -16.87
CA ILE A 197 24.57 9.75 -16.90
C ILE A 197 24.91 9.42 -18.35
N THR A 198 26.21 9.25 -18.64
CA THR A 198 26.68 8.96 -20.01
C THR A 198 26.23 7.57 -20.47
N GLN A 199 26.28 6.58 -19.60
CA GLN A 199 25.88 5.20 -19.91
C GLN A 199 24.37 5.01 -19.73
N LYS A 200 23.61 4.92 -20.80
CA LYS A 200 22.14 4.79 -20.82
C LYS A 200 21.70 3.31 -20.70
N MET A 201 21.91 2.67 -19.56
CA MET A 201 21.56 1.27 -19.36
C MET A 201 20.03 1.02 -19.35
N PHE A 202 19.22 1.98 -18.91
CA PHE A 202 17.77 1.82 -18.77
C PHE A 202 16.98 2.31 -19.99
N LYS A 203 17.61 2.46 -21.14
CA LYS A 203 16.93 2.92 -22.36
C LYS A 203 15.69 2.04 -22.63
N ASN A 204 14.51 2.66 -22.66
CA ASN A 204 13.21 2.01 -22.87
C ASN A 204 12.77 0.99 -21.79
N LYS A 205 13.48 0.88 -20.67
CA LYS A 205 13.09 -0.04 -19.59
C LYS A 205 12.08 0.59 -18.63
N PHE A 206 12.26 1.86 -18.29
CA PHE A 206 11.40 2.59 -17.37
C PHE A 206 10.87 3.85 -18.06
N GLU A 207 9.56 3.88 -18.32
CA GLU A 207 8.92 5.00 -19.00
C GLU A 207 9.06 6.29 -18.23
N GLY A 208 9.57 7.34 -18.89
CA GLY A 208 9.73 8.65 -18.25
C GLY A 208 10.77 8.72 -17.13
N LEU A 209 11.73 7.78 -17.06
CA LEU A 209 12.81 7.79 -16.05
C LEU A 209 13.61 9.09 -16.07
N LYS A 210 13.67 9.79 -14.93
CA LYS A 210 14.45 11.02 -14.76
C LYS A 210 15.59 10.89 -13.76
N SER A 211 15.45 10.07 -12.71
CA SER A 211 16.47 9.99 -11.66
C SER A 211 16.65 8.59 -11.09
N ILE A 212 17.88 8.33 -10.61
CA ILE A 212 18.25 7.19 -9.79
C ILE A 212 18.43 7.68 -8.34
N VAL A 213 17.90 6.95 -7.39
CA VAL A 213 17.88 7.37 -5.99
C VAL A 213 18.55 6.32 -5.10
N GLY A 214 19.36 6.79 -4.16
CA GLY A 214 19.90 6.03 -3.04
C GLY A 214 19.41 6.59 -1.71
N ILE A 215 18.86 5.75 -0.85
CA ILE A 215 18.53 6.10 0.54
C ILE A 215 19.52 5.39 1.45
N LEU A 216 20.45 6.16 2.01
CA LEU A 216 21.33 5.71 3.09
C LEU A 216 20.62 5.92 4.42
N SER A 217 20.36 4.85 5.14
CA SER A 217 19.74 4.86 6.47
C SER A 217 20.76 4.43 7.52
N ARG A 218 21.02 5.29 8.51
CA ARG A 218 21.82 4.98 9.69
C ARG A 218 20.89 4.95 10.89
N ARG A 219 20.87 3.83 11.60
CA ARG A 219 20.03 3.61 12.78
C ARG A 219 20.90 3.30 13.99
N THR A 220 20.79 4.11 15.06
CA THR A 220 21.48 3.92 16.32
C THR A 220 20.48 3.60 17.43
N ILE A 221 20.69 2.49 18.16
CA ILE A 221 19.92 2.14 19.35
C ILE A 221 20.47 2.95 20.52
N VAL A 222 19.62 3.79 21.14
CA VAL A 222 20.07 4.75 22.18
C VAL A 222 20.60 4.02 23.42
N SER A 223 20.04 2.88 23.80
CA SER A 223 20.43 2.13 25.00
C SER A 223 21.77 1.38 24.88
N THR A 224 22.11 0.90 23.68
CA THR A 224 23.32 0.11 23.44
C THR A 224 24.40 0.86 22.68
N GLY A 225 24.05 1.95 21.99
CA GLY A 225 24.93 2.65 21.06
C GLY A 225 25.21 1.92 19.76
N GLU A 226 24.62 0.73 19.57
CA GLU A 226 24.77 -0.03 18.34
C GLU A 226 24.22 0.72 17.13
N THR A 227 25.02 0.77 16.07
CA THR A 227 24.65 1.46 14.82
C THR A 227 24.63 0.48 13.68
N SER A 228 23.56 0.52 12.87
CA SER A 228 23.42 -0.22 11.61
C SER A 228 23.24 0.74 10.44
N GLU A 229 23.77 0.37 9.28
CA GLU A 229 23.64 1.13 8.05
C GLU A 229 23.06 0.25 6.92
N GLU A 230 22.18 0.85 6.13
CA GLU A 230 21.57 0.20 4.97
C GLU A 230 21.44 1.21 3.83
N ILE A 231 21.69 0.77 2.59
CA ILE A 231 21.41 1.57 1.40
C ILE A 231 20.35 0.86 0.56
N ARG A 232 19.31 1.58 0.20
CA ARG A 232 18.26 1.12 -0.72
C ARG A 232 18.25 1.97 -1.97
N TYR A 233 17.99 1.34 -3.12
CA TYR A 233 18.04 1.99 -4.42
C TYR A 233 16.67 2.02 -5.06
N TYR A 234 16.41 3.11 -5.84
CA TYR A 234 15.12 3.32 -6.50
C TYR A 234 15.33 3.95 -7.88
N VAL A 235 14.34 3.78 -8.73
CA VAL A 235 14.18 4.51 -9.99
C VAL A 235 12.91 5.36 -9.91
N THR A 236 12.95 6.54 -10.52
CA THR A 236 11.83 7.49 -10.45
C THR A 236 11.70 8.34 -11.69
N SER A 237 10.45 8.70 -12.03
CA SER A 237 10.12 9.70 -13.05
C SER A 237 10.20 11.15 -12.53
N LEU A 238 10.45 11.35 -11.23
CA LEU A 238 10.70 12.67 -10.66
C LEU A 238 12.12 13.13 -10.96
N GLY A 239 12.29 14.42 -11.17
CA GLY A 239 13.62 15.03 -11.37
C GLY A 239 14.42 15.11 -10.07
N ASN A 240 15.72 15.34 -10.21
CA ASN A 240 16.63 15.45 -9.07
C ASN A 240 16.49 16.76 -8.28
N GLU A 241 15.72 17.73 -8.78
CA GLU A 241 15.39 18.98 -8.08
C GLU A 241 14.43 18.79 -6.88
N LYS A 242 13.90 17.59 -6.69
CA LYS A 242 12.90 17.26 -5.67
C LYS A 242 13.36 16.20 -4.64
N PRO A 243 14.57 16.28 -4.06
CA PRO A 243 15.11 15.23 -3.21
C PRO A 243 14.29 15.02 -1.92
N GLU A 244 13.72 16.09 -1.36
CA GLU A 244 12.87 16.01 -0.18
C GLU A 244 11.53 15.32 -0.48
N GLU A 245 10.87 15.67 -1.58
CA GLU A 245 9.62 15.05 -2.01
C GLU A 245 9.81 13.55 -2.25
N ILE A 246 10.91 13.16 -2.92
CA ILE A 246 11.29 11.76 -3.16
C ILE A 246 11.53 11.02 -1.84
N ALA A 247 12.31 11.61 -0.91
CA ALA A 247 12.58 11.01 0.39
C ALA A 247 11.30 10.78 1.20
N ASN A 248 10.42 11.79 1.22
CA ASN A 248 9.13 11.74 1.90
C ASN A 248 8.20 10.69 1.28
N ALA A 249 8.15 10.57 -0.04
CA ALA A 249 7.35 9.57 -0.72
C ALA A 249 7.83 8.14 -0.41
N ILE A 250 9.15 7.89 -0.44
CA ILE A 250 9.74 6.62 -0.04
C ILE A 250 9.40 6.29 1.43
N ARG A 251 9.46 7.29 2.31
CA ARG A 251 9.10 7.11 3.72
C ARG A 251 7.62 6.77 3.90
N LYS A 252 6.75 7.45 3.19
CA LYS A 252 5.29 7.26 3.26
C LYS A 252 4.82 5.95 2.63
N HIS A 253 5.64 5.30 1.78
CA HIS A 253 5.35 3.96 1.28
C HIS A 253 5.09 2.95 2.40
N TRP A 254 5.89 3.00 3.49
CA TRP A 254 5.70 2.15 4.68
C TRP A 254 4.35 2.36 5.38
N GLY A 255 3.63 3.42 5.03
CA GLY A 255 2.29 3.66 5.51
C GLY A 255 1.31 2.56 5.15
N ILE A 256 1.46 1.89 4.00
CA ILE A 256 0.59 0.77 3.61
C ILE A 256 0.77 -0.43 4.54
N GLU A 257 2.01 -0.75 4.94
CA GLU A 257 2.26 -1.83 5.89
C GLU A 257 1.71 -1.49 7.28
N ASN A 258 2.04 -0.31 7.82
CA ASN A 258 1.70 0.07 9.19
C ASN A 258 0.24 0.51 9.36
N ASN A 259 -0.30 1.22 8.39
CA ASN A 259 -1.63 1.82 8.49
C ASN A 259 -2.73 1.00 7.81
N LEU A 260 -2.38 0.07 6.92
CA LEU A 260 -3.35 -0.83 6.30
C LEU A 260 -3.11 -2.27 6.77
N HIS A 261 -2.03 -2.93 6.36
CA HIS A 261 -1.84 -4.36 6.56
C HIS A 261 -1.81 -4.75 8.04
N TRP A 262 -0.99 -4.07 8.84
CA TRP A 262 -0.94 -4.31 10.29
C TRP A 262 -2.28 -4.05 10.98
N GLN A 263 -3.01 -3.01 10.56
CA GLN A 263 -4.34 -2.73 11.13
C GLN A 263 -5.37 -3.81 10.77
N LEU A 264 -5.33 -4.33 9.54
CA LEU A 264 -6.21 -5.44 9.14
C LEU A 264 -5.93 -6.68 9.98
N ASP A 265 -4.67 -6.97 10.30
CA ASP A 265 -4.30 -8.13 11.12
C ASP A 265 -4.56 -7.89 12.60
N PHE A 266 -4.09 -6.79 13.15
CA PHE A 266 -4.20 -6.53 14.58
C PHE A 266 -5.62 -6.11 15.00
N THR A 267 -6.23 -5.17 14.26
CA THR A 267 -7.54 -4.63 14.62
C THR A 267 -8.68 -5.54 14.17
N PHE A 268 -8.61 -6.13 12.98
CA PHE A 268 -9.68 -6.92 12.38
C PHE A 268 -9.42 -8.43 12.36
N ARG A 269 -8.23 -8.87 12.77
CA ARG A 269 -7.81 -10.28 12.78
C ARG A 269 -7.99 -10.96 11.42
N GLU A 270 -7.62 -10.25 10.34
CA GLU A 270 -7.83 -10.72 8.98
C GLU A 270 -7.10 -12.04 8.72
N ASP A 271 -5.88 -12.21 9.23
CA ASP A 271 -5.08 -13.43 9.13
C ASP A 271 -5.66 -14.65 9.89
N GLU A 272 -6.52 -14.42 10.88
CA GLU A 272 -7.25 -15.48 11.60
C GLU A 272 -8.57 -15.85 10.91
N SER A 273 -8.99 -15.07 9.92
CA SER A 273 -10.28 -15.23 9.25
C SER A 273 -10.29 -16.42 8.29
N ARG A 274 -11.01 -17.50 8.66
CA ARG A 274 -11.16 -18.73 7.88
C ARG A 274 -12.21 -18.63 6.75
N LYS A 275 -12.35 -17.45 6.15
CA LYS A 275 -13.28 -17.25 5.03
C LYS A 275 -12.63 -17.71 3.72
N VAL A 276 -13.44 -18.35 2.88
CA VAL A 276 -12.99 -18.93 1.60
C VAL A 276 -13.78 -18.32 0.43
N LYS A 277 -13.36 -18.60 -0.80
CA LYS A 277 -14.02 -18.16 -2.04
C LYS A 277 -14.22 -16.63 -2.06
N ASN A 278 -15.37 -16.18 -2.55
CA ASN A 278 -15.71 -14.76 -2.63
C ASN A 278 -15.84 -14.10 -1.24
N ALA A 279 -16.21 -14.88 -0.20
CA ALA A 279 -16.36 -14.33 1.15
C ALA A 279 -15.04 -13.71 1.65
N ALA A 280 -13.90 -14.35 1.43
CA ALA A 280 -12.61 -13.81 1.84
C ALA A 280 -12.32 -12.44 1.19
N ARG A 281 -12.53 -12.34 -0.13
CA ARG A 281 -12.33 -11.10 -0.90
C ARG A 281 -13.32 -10.00 -0.47
N ASN A 282 -14.60 -10.35 -0.33
CA ASN A 282 -15.64 -9.41 0.09
C ASN A 282 -15.43 -8.89 1.52
N PHE A 283 -15.05 -9.76 2.45
CA PHE A 283 -14.74 -9.32 3.81
C PHE A 283 -13.49 -8.48 3.89
N SER A 284 -12.48 -8.70 3.05
CA SER A 284 -11.33 -7.79 2.96
C SER A 284 -11.76 -6.38 2.50
N THR A 285 -12.73 -6.27 1.58
CA THR A 285 -13.32 -4.97 1.20
C THR A 285 -14.05 -4.33 2.40
N ILE A 286 -14.89 -5.10 3.11
CA ILE A 286 -15.63 -4.59 4.27
C ILE A 286 -14.70 -4.09 5.37
N THR A 287 -13.65 -4.85 5.69
CA THR A 287 -12.70 -4.45 6.73
C THR A 287 -11.93 -3.18 6.35
N LYS A 288 -11.64 -2.97 5.05
CA LYS A 288 -11.03 -1.72 4.55
C LYS A 288 -11.99 -0.54 4.64
N ILE A 289 -13.28 -0.74 4.35
CA ILE A 289 -14.33 0.29 4.58
C ILE A 289 -14.38 0.65 6.07
N ALA A 290 -14.52 -0.35 6.94
CA ALA A 290 -14.58 -0.15 8.38
C ALA A 290 -13.32 0.53 8.93
N LEU A 291 -12.14 0.13 8.48
CA LEU A 291 -10.87 0.76 8.83
C LEU A 291 -10.85 2.24 8.42
N SER A 292 -11.31 2.55 7.21
CA SER A 292 -11.36 3.92 6.69
C SER A 292 -12.29 4.81 7.52
N ILE A 293 -13.47 4.31 7.87
CA ILE A 293 -14.44 4.98 8.74
C ILE A 293 -13.84 5.26 10.12
N LEU A 294 -13.23 4.25 10.76
CA LEU A 294 -12.62 4.39 12.08
C LEU A 294 -11.44 5.36 12.10
N LYS A 295 -10.64 5.40 11.03
CA LYS A 295 -9.52 6.35 10.90
C LYS A 295 -10.00 7.79 10.73
N LYS A 296 -11.08 7.98 10.00
CA LYS A 296 -11.67 9.30 9.76
C LYS A 296 -12.34 9.89 11.00
N ASP A 297 -12.84 9.04 11.90
CA ASP A 297 -13.46 9.46 13.15
C ASP A 297 -12.45 10.17 14.08
N LYS A 298 -12.80 11.38 14.50
CA LYS A 298 -12.06 12.20 15.47
C LYS A 298 -12.82 12.42 16.77
N THR A 299 -14.02 11.87 16.90
CA THR A 299 -14.90 12.09 18.06
C THR A 299 -14.44 11.31 19.29
N VAL A 300 -13.80 10.15 19.07
CA VAL A 300 -13.23 9.33 20.14
C VAL A 300 -11.70 9.31 20.03
N LYS A 301 -11.03 9.74 21.10
CA LYS A 301 -9.58 9.60 21.25
C LYS A 301 -9.22 8.19 21.67
N GLY A 302 -8.30 7.53 20.97
CA GLY A 302 -7.83 6.19 21.29
C GLY A 302 -7.36 5.39 20.09
N SER A 303 -6.92 4.15 20.33
CA SER A 303 -6.48 3.25 19.27
C SER A 303 -7.65 2.84 18.36
N LEU A 304 -7.35 2.42 17.14
CA LEU A 304 -8.37 1.92 16.20
C LEU A 304 -9.08 0.68 16.75
N ASN A 305 -8.37 -0.18 17.49
CA ASN A 305 -8.97 -1.31 18.15
C ASN A 305 -10.00 -0.88 19.23
N LEU A 306 -9.67 0.13 20.04
CA LEU A 306 -10.63 0.70 20.99
C LEU A 306 -11.88 1.26 20.30
N LYS A 307 -11.71 2.02 19.22
CA LYS A 307 -12.83 2.56 18.43
C LYS A 307 -13.70 1.43 17.85
N ARG A 308 -13.06 0.38 17.30
CA ARG A 308 -13.77 -0.81 16.80
C ARG A 308 -14.57 -1.51 17.90
N MET A 309 -13.96 -1.72 19.05
CA MET A 309 -14.64 -2.33 20.18
C MET A 309 -15.81 -1.46 20.64
N LYS A 310 -15.59 -0.14 20.81
CA LYS A 310 -16.65 0.79 21.18
C LYS A 310 -17.83 0.75 20.19
N ALA A 311 -17.57 0.73 18.89
CA ALA A 311 -18.62 0.59 17.89
C ALA A 311 -19.42 -0.72 18.02
N GLY A 312 -18.85 -1.76 18.63
CA GLY A 312 -19.52 -3.04 18.88
C GLY A 312 -20.48 -3.05 20.06
N TRP A 313 -20.31 -2.16 21.03
CA TRP A 313 -21.17 -2.12 22.23
C TRP A 313 -21.93 -0.79 22.46
N ASP A 314 -21.59 0.27 21.74
CA ASP A 314 -22.22 1.60 21.83
C ASP A 314 -22.95 1.91 20.51
N GLU A 315 -24.27 1.66 20.49
CA GLU A 315 -25.10 1.87 19.30
C GLU A 315 -25.15 3.34 18.86
N ASN A 316 -25.08 4.30 19.78
CA ASN A 316 -25.04 5.72 19.46
C ASN A 316 -23.73 6.10 18.76
N TYR A 317 -22.63 5.53 19.21
CA TYR A 317 -21.33 5.73 18.56
C TYR A 317 -21.30 5.09 17.16
N LEU A 318 -21.80 3.85 17.03
CA LEU A 318 -21.91 3.18 15.74
C LEU A 318 -22.79 3.97 14.75
N SER A 319 -23.94 4.49 15.19
CA SER A 319 -24.81 5.34 14.38
C SER A 319 -24.10 6.58 13.86
N LYS A 320 -23.39 7.29 14.74
CA LYS A 320 -22.60 8.47 14.36
C LYS A 320 -21.52 8.14 13.33
N LEU A 321 -20.82 7.03 13.48
CA LEU A 321 -19.79 6.59 12.52
C LEU A 321 -20.39 6.33 11.13
N LEU A 322 -21.54 5.68 11.07
CA LEU A 322 -22.21 5.34 9.81
C LEU A 322 -22.85 6.58 9.16
N GLU A 323 -23.50 7.44 9.93
CA GLU A 323 -24.13 8.68 9.44
C GLU A 323 -23.10 9.67 8.88
N ALA A 324 -21.97 9.84 9.56
CA ALA A 324 -20.89 10.72 9.10
C ALA A 324 -20.22 10.26 7.80
N ASN A 325 -20.44 9.00 7.38
CA ASN A 325 -19.84 8.37 6.20
C ASN A 325 -20.89 7.70 5.30
N ALA A 326 -22.18 7.97 5.54
CA ALA A 326 -23.27 7.55 4.65
C ALA A 326 -23.19 8.31 3.30
N PHE A 327 -23.67 7.64 2.25
CA PHE A 327 -23.79 8.16 0.88
C PHE A 327 -24.77 9.33 0.79
#